data_4b4cff51c29cc544b0d1ca362e45d2a9
#
_entry.id   4b4cff51c29cc544b0d1ca362e45d2a9
#
_cell.length_a   1.000
_cell.length_b   1.000
_cell.length_c   1.000
_cell.angle_alpha   90.00
_cell.angle_beta   90.00
_cell.angle_gamma   90.00
#
_symmetry.space_group_name_H-M   'P 1'
#
loop_
_entity.id
_entity.type
_entity.pdbx_description
1 polymer ?
#
loop_
_entity_poly.entity_id
_entity_poly.type
_entity_poly.pdbx_seq_one_letter_code
_entity_poly.pdbx_strand_id
1 'polypeptide(L)'
;MAGELELVFRAPRVVTPAGEAAACVAVRDGRVAAVEPLAAGLAGRRTVTLAADEVLLPGLVDSHVHVNEPGRTAWEGFASATRAAAAGGITTLVDMPLNSIPPTVDVAALEAKRKAADGQLHVDVAFWGGAVPGNAGELRGLHDAGVVGFKAFLLPSGVDEFPPLDPAELERRLAVLAGFPALAAVHAEDAQVVARAPAPAGRRYADFLASRPREAENLAVARVIEAARATGARAHVLHLSSADALPLLAGARRDGARVSAETCPHYLTFDAETIPDGATQLKCCPPIREAENRERLWQGLAEGVIDLVVSDHSPCPPELKRLEDGDFGAAWGGIASLQLSLPAVWTGARARGHGLAEVARWMAQAPAELAGLGGKGRIAVGADADLCVFAPDEPLPVDPGRLRHRHPLTPYAGRRLTGVVRGTWLRGRPVTGAEPRGALLARGTAGGVRGTPRGCPDE
;
A
#
# COMPACT_ATOMS: atom_id res chain seq x y z
N MET A 1 -7.16 30.42 -25.80
CA MET A 1 -6.22 31.09 -24.88
C MET A 1 -5.77 30.02 -23.87
N ALA A 2 -4.47 29.85 -23.67
CA ALA A 2 -3.96 28.97 -22.64
C ALA A 2 -4.36 29.58 -21.29
N GLY A 3 -5.21 28.89 -20.51
CA GLY A 3 -5.68 29.36 -19.21
C GLY A 3 -4.51 29.63 -18.26
N GLU A 4 -4.70 30.53 -17.31
CA GLU A 4 -3.69 30.92 -16.30
C GLU A 4 -3.26 29.71 -15.47
N LEU A 5 -1.95 29.59 -15.17
CA LEU A 5 -1.42 28.54 -14.29
C LEU A 5 -1.76 28.90 -12.84
N GLU A 6 -2.37 27.97 -12.11
CA GLU A 6 -2.79 28.19 -10.74
C GLU A 6 -1.63 28.14 -9.74
N LEU A 7 -0.72 27.20 -9.99
CA LEU A 7 0.42 26.91 -9.14
C LEU A 7 1.61 26.46 -10.00
N VAL A 8 2.80 26.91 -9.62
CA VAL A 8 4.06 26.43 -10.18
C VAL A 8 4.99 26.03 -9.05
N PHE A 9 5.47 24.80 -9.09
CA PHE A 9 6.61 24.37 -8.28
C PHE A 9 7.90 24.65 -9.05
N ARG A 10 8.86 25.27 -8.38
CA ARG A 10 10.23 25.46 -8.88
C ARG A 10 11.14 24.63 -7.99
N ALA A 11 11.68 23.56 -8.51
CA ALA A 11 12.47 22.63 -7.71
C ALA A 11 13.83 22.32 -8.34
N PRO A 12 14.91 22.33 -7.55
CA PRO A 12 16.24 21.92 -8.03
C PRO A 12 16.28 20.42 -8.37
N ARG A 13 15.35 19.65 -7.83
CA ARG A 13 15.24 18.21 -8.03
C ARG A 13 13.76 17.82 -8.14
N VAL A 14 13.36 17.27 -9.28
CA VAL A 14 12.01 16.75 -9.57
C VAL A 14 12.15 15.33 -10.09
N VAL A 15 11.46 14.39 -9.47
CA VAL A 15 11.45 13.00 -9.93
C VAL A 15 10.26 12.79 -10.87
N THR A 16 10.56 12.45 -12.11
CA THR A 16 9.59 12.15 -13.19
C THR A 16 9.84 10.74 -13.72
N PRO A 17 8.96 10.18 -14.57
CA PRO A 17 9.23 8.91 -15.26
C PRO A 17 10.50 8.92 -16.14
N ALA A 18 10.98 10.11 -16.54
CA ALA A 18 12.21 10.26 -17.30
C ALA A 18 13.48 10.33 -16.43
N GLY A 19 13.32 10.31 -15.10
CA GLY A 19 14.40 10.44 -14.13
C GLY A 19 14.32 11.73 -13.30
N GLU A 20 15.42 12.09 -12.63
CA GLU A 20 15.52 13.23 -11.74
C GLU A 20 16.21 14.42 -12.45
N ALA A 21 15.60 15.60 -12.40
CA ALA A 21 16.14 16.81 -13.00
C ALA A 21 15.61 18.08 -12.30
N ALA A 22 16.32 19.21 -12.47
CA ALA A 22 15.84 20.52 -12.08
C ALA A 22 14.69 20.96 -13.00
N ALA A 23 13.51 21.25 -12.47
CA ALA A 23 12.34 21.57 -13.29
C ALA A 23 11.35 22.51 -12.59
N CYS A 24 10.48 23.11 -13.43
CA CYS A 24 9.23 23.73 -13.03
C CYS A 24 8.09 22.76 -13.30
N VAL A 25 7.22 22.52 -12.35
CA VAL A 25 5.98 21.75 -12.51
C VAL A 25 4.80 22.71 -12.38
N ALA A 26 4.08 22.90 -13.47
CA ALA A 26 2.93 23.79 -13.54
C ALA A 26 1.62 23.01 -13.34
N VAL A 27 0.70 23.60 -12.58
CA VAL A 27 -0.60 23.00 -12.24
C VAL A 27 -1.72 23.88 -12.77
N ARG A 28 -2.71 23.24 -13.36
CA ARG A 28 -4.00 23.82 -13.79
C ARG A 28 -5.11 22.78 -13.60
N ASP A 29 -6.24 23.22 -13.08
CA ASP A 29 -7.42 22.38 -12.85
C ASP A 29 -7.09 21.08 -12.07
N GLY A 30 -6.20 21.19 -11.08
CA GLY A 30 -5.74 20.08 -10.25
C GLY A 30 -4.84 19.06 -10.97
N ARG A 31 -4.37 19.36 -12.18
CA ARG A 31 -3.51 18.48 -13.00
C ARG A 31 -2.17 19.12 -13.32
N VAL A 32 -1.19 18.30 -13.59
CA VAL A 32 0.09 18.73 -14.13
C VAL A 32 -0.15 19.22 -15.57
N ALA A 33 -0.01 20.53 -15.78
CA ALA A 33 -0.20 21.18 -17.07
C ALA A 33 1.09 21.24 -17.89
N ALA A 34 2.25 21.36 -17.23
CA ALA A 34 3.56 21.36 -17.87
C ALA A 34 4.65 20.89 -16.90
N VAL A 35 5.70 20.31 -17.44
CA VAL A 35 6.96 20.01 -16.75
C VAL A 35 8.06 20.55 -17.64
N GLU A 36 8.70 21.64 -17.23
CA GLU A 36 9.67 22.39 -18.05
C GLU A 36 11.00 22.56 -17.30
N PRO A 37 12.11 22.73 -17.99
CA PRO A 37 13.38 23.05 -17.35
C PRO A 37 13.24 24.25 -16.42
N LEU A 38 13.97 24.26 -15.31
CA LEU A 38 13.90 25.35 -14.30
C LEU A 38 14.16 26.73 -14.92
N ALA A 39 15.00 26.78 -15.94
CA ALA A 39 15.33 28.01 -16.68
C ALA A 39 14.16 28.58 -17.54
N ALA A 40 13.11 27.78 -17.81
CA ALA A 40 11.97 28.25 -18.59
C ALA A 40 11.16 29.36 -17.91
N GLY A 41 11.39 29.59 -16.60
CA GLY A 41 10.85 30.76 -15.91
C GLY A 41 9.32 30.77 -15.78
N LEU A 42 8.66 29.60 -15.78
CA LEU A 42 7.20 29.54 -15.66
C LEU A 42 6.70 30.29 -14.41
N ALA A 43 5.64 31.05 -14.58
CA ALA A 43 4.96 31.79 -13.51
C ALA A 43 3.49 31.35 -13.44
N GLY A 44 2.96 31.30 -12.22
CA GLY A 44 1.55 31.04 -11.93
C GLY A 44 1.02 32.01 -10.90
N ARG A 45 -0.27 31.98 -10.60
CA ARG A 45 -0.87 32.79 -9.52
C ARG A 45 -0.15 32.57 -8.17
N ARG A 46 0.32 31.38 -7.94
CA ARG A 46 1.13 30.99 -6.79
C ARG A 46 2.38 30.24 -7.25
N THR A 47 3.51 30.52 -6.63
CA THR A 47 4.76 29.81 -6.84
C THR A 47 5.25 29.22 -5.53
N VAL A 48 5.64 27.95 -5.56
CA VAL A 48 6.31 27.24 -4.47
C VAL A 48 7.73 26.93 -4.93
N THR A 49 8.71 27.56 -4.30
CA THR A 49 10.13 27.27 -4.59
C THR A 49 10.68 26.36 -3.51
N LEU A 50 11.17 25.20 -3.93
CA LEU A 50 11.79 24.23 -3.03
C LEU A 50 13.21 24.68 -2.64
N ALA A 51 13.60 24.35 -1.43
CA ALA A 51 14.98 24.52 -0.94
C ALA A 51 15.96 23.59 -1.68
N ALA A 52 17.25 23.87 -1.56
CA ALA A 52 18.28 23.09 -2.26
C ALA A 52 18.39 21.63 -1.79
N ASP A 53 17.98 21.37 -0.55
CA ASP A 53 17.92 20.06 0.09
C ASP A 53 16.58 19.33 -0.08
N GLU A 54 15.64 19.90 -0.83
CA GLU A 54 14.32 19.33 -1.07
C GLU A 54 14.19 18.76 -2.49
N VAL A 55 13.37 17.71 -2.61
CA VAL A 55 13.02 17.04 -3.85
C VAL A 55 11.51 17.02 -4.00
N LEU A 56 11.02 17.29 -5.21
CA LEU A 56 9.61 17.11 -5.56
C LEU A 56 9.40 15.69 -6.11
N LEU A 57 8.69 14.87 -5.36
CA LEU A 57 8.27 13.52 -5.73
C LEU A 57 6.82 13.52 -6.20
N PRO A 58 6.39 12.54 -7.01
CA PRO A 58 4.97 12.25 -7.15
C PRO A 58 4.37 11.89 -5.79
N GLY A 59 3.11 12.21 -5.60
CA GLY A 59 2.37 11.72 -4.45
C GLY A 59 2.37 10.20 -4.44
N LEU A 60 2.72 9.60 -3.30
CA LEU A 60 2.81 8.16 -3.16
C LEU A 60 1.43 7.52 -3.22
N VAL A 61 1.41 6.25 -3.63
CA VAL A 61 0.21 5.41 -3.69
C VAL A 61 0.46 4.17 -2.84
N ASP A 62 -0.40 3.94 -1.85
CA ASP A 62 -0.33 2.75 -1.01
C ASP A 62 -1.51 1.84 -1.30
N SER A 63 -1.26 0.77 -2.04
CA SER A 63 -2.31 -0.15 -2.48
C SER A 63 -2.64 -1.24 -1.46
N HIS A 64 -2.04 -1.22 -0.25
CA HIS A 64 -2.28 -2.21 0.79
C HIS A 64 -2.40 -1.57 2.17
N VAL A 65 -3.61 -1.16 2.55
CA VAL A 65 -3.88 -0.51 3.83
C VAL A 65 -5.15 -1.10 4.46
N HIS A 66 -5.14 -1.35 5.77
CA HIS A 66 -6.30 -1.76 6.54
C HIS A 66 -6.82 -0.58 7.37
N VAL A 67 -7.85 0.09 6.87
CA VAL A 67 -8.51 1.23 7.54
C VAL A 67 -9.45 0.76 8.65
N ASN A 68 -9.97 -0.47 8.52
CA ASN A 68 -10.80 -1.13 9.54
C ASN A 68 -12.18 -0.47 9.77
N GLU A 69 -12.64 0.40 8.90
CA GLU A 69 -13.92 1.09 8.98
C GLU A 69 -14.80 0.70 7.78
N PRO A 70 -16.12 0.46 7.99
CA PRO A 70 -16.88 0.50 9.26
C PRO A 70 -16.62 -0.69 10.20
N GLY A 71 -17.19 -0.63 11.40
CA GLY A 71 -17.30 -1.73 12.36
C GLY A 71 -16.12 -1.87 13.32
N ARG A 72 -14.87 -1.64 12.88
CA ARG A 72 -13.67 -1.61 13.73
C ARG A 72 -12.94 -0.27 13.66
N THR A 73 -13.68 0.82 13.58
CA THR A 73 -13.13 2.20 13.52
C THR A 73 -12.20 2.50 14.69
N ALA A 74 -12.39 1.85 15.85
CA ALA A 74 -11.49 1.96 17.00
C ALA A 74 -10.06 1.45 16.71
N TRP A 75 -9.85 0.62 15.68
CA TRP A 75 -8.53 0.12 15.29
C TRP A 75 -7.76 1.14 14.46
N GLU A 76 -8.45 1.87 13.55
CA GLU A 76 -7.86 2.96 12.77
C GLU A 76 -8.94 3.99 12.37
N GLY A 77 -9.57 3.85 11.23
CA GLY A 77 -10.58 4.74 10.67
C GLY A 77 -10.06 5.64 9.54
N PHE A 78 -10.96 6.06 8.64
CA PHE A 78 -10.60 6.84 7.45
C PHE A 78 -9.95 8.19 7.79
N ALA A 79 -10.47 8.89 8.78
CA ALA A 79 -9.94 10.20 9.16
C ALA A 79 -8.48 10.13 9.65
N SER A 80 -8.13 9.16 10.50
CA SER A 80 -6.76 9.00 11.03
C SER A 80 -5.82 8.42 9.99
N ALA A 81 -6.21 7.35 9.29
CA ALA A 81 -5.41 6.74 8.24
C ALA A 81 -5.05 7.74 7.14
N THR A 82 -6.02 8.52 6.64
CA THR A 82 -5.78 9.49 5.55
C THR A 82 -4.95 10.69 6.01
N ARG A 83 -5.02 11.10 7.30
CA ARG A 83 -4.09 12.08 7.87
C ARG A 83 -2.66 11.54 7.99
N ALA A 84 -2.52 10.28 8.45
CA ALA A 84 -1.22 9.63 8.54
C ALA A 84 -0.60 9.44 7.15
N ALA A 85 -1.39 9.04 6.15
CA ALA A 85 -0.99 8.95 4.76
C ALA A 85 -0.43 10.28 4.24
N ALA A 86 -1.19 11.37 4.40
CA ALA A 86 -0.76 12.70 3.98
C ALA A 86 0.55 13.13 4.66
N ALA A 87 0.70 12.85 5.97
CA ALA A 87 1.94 13.15 6.70
C ALA A 87 3.13 12.31 6.22
N GLY A 88 2.89 11.15 5.59
CA GLY A 88 3.88 10.28 4.97
C GLY A 88 4.12 10.50 3.47
N GLY A 89 3.52 11.53 2.86
CA GLY A 89 3.67 11.81 1.42
C GLY A 89 2.74 10.99 0.52
N ILE A 90 1.85 10.20 1.09
CA ILE A 90 0.90 9.36 0.37
C ILE A 90 -0.35 10.19 0.04
N THR A 91 -0.74 10.19 -1.23
CA THR A 91 -1.89 10.93 -1.75
C THR A 91 -3.05 10.04 -2.14
N THR A 92 -2.81 8.73 -2.21
CA THR A 92 -3.82 7.75 -2.56
C THR A 92 -3.64 6.47 -1.75
N LEU A 93 -4.73 6.02 -1.10
CA LEU A 93 -4.81 4.74 -0.41
C LEU A 93 -5.72 3.78 -1.17
N VAL A 94 -5.43 2.47 -1.09
CA VAL A 94 -6.41 1.45 -1.44
C VAL A 94 -6.68 0.57 -0.22
N ASP A 95 -7.89 0.72 0.33
CA ASP A 95 -8.28 0.01 1.55
C ASP A 95 -8.68 -1.44 1.26
N MET A 96 -8.17 -2.35 2.08
CA MET A 96 -8.41 -3.78 2.00
C MET A 96 -9.86 -4.15 2.39
N PRO A 97 -10.39 -5.29 1.87
CA PRO A 97 -11.81 -5.62 2.03
C PRO A 97 -12.18 -6.18 3.40
N LEU A 98 -11.20 -6.53 4.23
CA LEU A 98 -11.40 -7.19 5.52
C LEU A 98 -11.02 -6.29 6.70
N ASN A 99 -11.29 -6.77 7.87
CA ASN A 99 -11.33 -6.10 9.16
C ASN A 99 -12.47 -5.07 9.30
N SER A 100 -13.02 -4.54 8.22
CA SER A 100 -14.31 -3.81 8.28
C SER A 100 -15.48 -4.78 8.48
N ILE A 101 -16.55 -4.32 9.11
CA ILE A 101 -17.79 -5.07 9.33
C ILE A 101 -18.95 -4.24 8.77
N PRO A 102 -19.60 -4.72 7.68
CA PRO A 102 -19.30 -5.95 6.94
C PRO A 102 -17.99 -5.87 6.14
N PRO A 103 -17.35 -7.01 5.81
CA PRO A 103 -16.26 -7.06 4.85
C PRO A 103 -16.77 -6.75 3.44
N THR A 104 -15.90 -6.23 2.57
CA THR A 104 -16.31 -5.79 1.21
C THR A 104 -16.41 -6.99 0.25
N VAL A 105 -17.39 -7.86 0.45
CA VAL A 105 -17.58 -9.10 -0.32
C VAL A 105 -18.76 -9.08 -1.28
N ASP A 106 -19.55 -7.99 -1.25
CA ASP A 106 -20.65 -7.67 -2.16
C ASP A 106 -20.79 -6.16 -2.35
N VAL A 107 -21.66 -5.75 -3.26
CA VAL A 107 -21.89 -4.32 -3.59
C VAL A 107 -22.49 -3.56 -2.41
N ALA A 108 -23.37 -4.16 -1.62
CA ALA A 108 -23.99 -3.51 -0.47
C ALA A 108 -22.96 -3.16 0.61
N ALA A 109 -22.02 -4.09 0.88
CA ALA A 109 -20.89 -3.85 1.79
C ALA A 109 -19.94 -2.77 1.26
N LEU A 110 -19.68 -2.73 -0.06
CA LEU A 110 -18.91 -1.65 -0.68
C LEU A 110 -19.58 -0.29 -0.48
N GLU A 111 -20.88 -0.19 -0.68
CA GLU A 111 -21.62 1.07 -0.47
C GLU A 111 -21.63 1.49 1.01
N ALA A 112 -21.75 0.54 1.95
CA ALA A 112 -21.63 0.83 3.37
C ALA A 112 -20.24 1.41 3.71
N LYS A 113 -19.18 0.87 3.12
CA LYS A 113 -17.80 1.37 3.28
C LYS A 113 -17.61 2.75 2.65
N ARG A 114 -18.15 3.00 1.46
CA ARG A 114 -18.16 4.32 0.80
C ARG A 114 -18.86 5.38 1.65
N LYS A 115 -20.02 5.03 2.21
CA LYS A 115 -20.76 5.91 3.12
C LYS A 115 -19.97 6.21 4.39
N ALA A 116 -19.27 5.23 4.96
CA ALA A 116 -18.42 5.45 6.13
C ALA A 116 -17.26 6.40 5.82
N ALA A 117 -16.69 6.32 4.62
CA ALA A 117 -15.59 7.18 4.19
C ALA A 117 -15.98 8.63 3.87
N ASP A 118 -17.26 8.89 3.60
CA ASP A 118 -17.73 10.20 3.14
C ASP A 118 -17.44 11.32 4.16
N GLY A 119 -16.93 12.45 3.65
CA GLY A 119 -16.58 13.61 4.47
C GLY A 119 -15.38 13.47 5.40
N GLN A 120 -14.63 12.32 5.36
CA GLN A 120 -13.52 12.05 6.26
C GLN A 120 -12.13 12.03 5.59
N LEU A 121 -12.07 12.01 4.26
CA LEU A 121 -10.86 11.70 3.51
C LEU A 121 -9.94 12.90 3.36
N HIS A 122 -8.71 12.80 3.86
CA HIS A 122 -7.66 13.81 3.64
C HIS A 122 -6.83 13.54 2.39
N VAL A 123 -6.78 12.29 1.93
CA VAL A 123 -6.20 11.85 0.64
C VAL A 123 -7.21 10.99 -0.09
N ASP A 124 -6.99 10.70 -1.38
CA ASP A 124 -7.90 9.91 -2.16
C ASP A 124 -7.89 8.43 -1.72
N VAL A 125 -9.05 7.76 -1.81
CA VAL A 125 -9.22 6.37 -1.38
C VAL A 125 -9.94 5.55 -2.44
N ALA A 126 -9.37 4.40 -2.78
CA ALA A 126 -10.02 3.33 -3.54
C ALA A 126 -10.21 2.08 -2.66
N PHE A 127 -10.89 1.07 -3.17
CA PHE A 127 -11.24 -0.12 -2.41
C PHE A 127 -10.90 -1.42 -3.15
N TRP A 128 -10.44 -2.42 -2.41
CA TRP A 128 -10.44 -3.81 -2.83
C TRP A 128 -11.79 -4.46 -2.53
N GLY A 129 -12.20 -5.40 -3.40
CA GLY A 129 -13.23 -6.39 -3.09
C GLY A 129 -12.61 -7.64 -2.46
N GLY A 130 -13.43 -8.43 -1.78
CA GLY A 130 -13.02 -9.73 -1.24
C GLY A 130 -13.47 -10.88 -2.14
N ALA A 131 -12.60 -11.88 -2.31
CA ALA A 131 -12.93 -13.17 -2.89
C ALA A 131 -12.89 -14.23 -1.78
N VAL A 132 -14.07 -14.70 -1.38
CA VAL A 132 -14.27 -15.64 -0.27
C VAL A 132 -15.14 -16.82 -0.72
N PRO A 133 -15.23 -17.92 0.04
CA PRO A 133 -16.17 -18.99 -0.25
C PRO A 133 -17.61 -18.46 -0.41
N GLY A 134 -18.32 -18.95 -1.42
CA GLY A 134 -19.73 -18.62 -1.66
C GLY A 134 -20.00 -17.33 -2.45
N ASN A 135 -19.06 -16.36 -2.60
CA ASN A 135 -19.35 -15.07 -3.23
C ASN A 135 -18.96 -14.94 -4.72
N ALA A 136 -18.78 -16.04 -5.44
CA ALA A 136 -18.37 -15.98 -6.85
C ALA A 136 -19.32 -15.14 -7.73
N GLY A 137 -20.62 -15.16 -7.44
CA GLY A 137 -21.64 -14.38 -8.13
C GLY A 137 -21.54 -12.86 -7.93
N GLU A 138 -20.93 -12.42 -6.81
CA GLU A 138 -20.80 -11.02 -6.44
C GLU A 138 -19.60 -10.33 -7.11
N LEU A 139 -18.58 -11.12 -7.55
CA LEU A 139 -17.32 -10.56 -8.04
C LEU A 139 -17.50 -9.66 -9.26
N ARG A 140 -18.41 -10.01 -10.18
CA ARG A 140 -18.69 -9.16 -11.34
C ARG A 140 -19.35 -7.85 -10.93
N GLY A 141 -20.32 -7.89 -10.04
CA GLY A 141 -21.00 -6.69 -9.52
C GLY A 141 -20.02 -5.74 -8.81
N LEU A 142 -19.15 -6.26 -7.96
CA LEU A 142 -18.09 -5.49 -7.29
C LEU A 142 -17.10 -4.88 -8.31
N HIS A 143 -16.70 -5.64 -9.33
CA HIS A 143 -15.83 -5.15 -10.39
C HIS A 143 -16.46 -3.97 -11.13
N ASP A 144 -17.71 -4.10 -11.53
CA ASP A 144 -18.47 -3.06 -12.25
C ASP A 144 -18.73 -1.84 -11.34
N ALA A 145 -18.86 -2.06 -10.03
CA ALA A 145 -18.91 -1.00 -9.03
C ALA A 145 -17.56 -0.27 -8.82
N GLY A 146 -16.44 -0.80 -9.39
CA GLY A 146 -15.18 -0.09 -9.50
C GLY A 146 -14.14 -0.41 -8.43
N VAL A 147 -14.23 -1.57 -7.76
CA VAL A 147 -13.11 -2.05 -6.92
C VAL A 147 -11.87 -2.28 -7.79
N VAL A 148 -10.67 -2.09 -7.21
CA VAL A 148 -9.41 -2.20 -7.97
C VAL A 148 -9.05 -3.64 -8.32
N GLY A 149 -9.50 -4.60 -7.51
CA GLY A 149 -9.28 -6.03 -7.65
C GLY A 149 -9.86 -6.78 -6.46
N PHE A 150 -9.45 -8.03 -6.24
CA PHE A 150 -10.04 -8.92 -5.24
C PHE A 150 -8.98 -9.56 -4.36
N LYS A 151 -9.09 -9.36 -3.04
CA LYS A 151 -8.25 -10.01 -2.04
C LYS A 151 -8.79 -11.40 -1.70
N ALA A 152 -7.89 -12.37 -1.58
CA ALA A 152 -8.15 -13.71 -1.05
C ALA A 152 -7.08 -14.13 -0.03
N PHE A 153 -7.44 -15.05 0.86
CA PHE A 153 -6.52 -15.74 1.77
C PHE A 153 -6.51 -17.23 1.46
N LEU A 154 -5.38 -17.91 1.68
CA LEU A 154 -5.25 -19.37 1.55
C LEU A 154 -5.14 -20.07 2.92
N LEU A 155 -5.24 -19.31 4.01
CA LEU A 155 -5.35 -19.78 5.39
C LEU A 155 -6.26 -18.82 6.16
N PRO A 156 -6.73 -19.18 7.39
CA PRO A 156 -7.57 -18.29 8.17
C PRO A 156 -6.96 -16.89 8.33
N SER A 157 -7.75 -15.86 7.99
CA SER A 157 -7.33 -14.44 8.00
C SER A 157 -7.18 -13.85 9.40
N GLY A 158 -7.68 -14.54 10.42
CA GLY A 158 -7.77 -14.07 11.80
C GLY A 158 -9.13 -13.46 12.14
N VAL A 159 -10.02 -13.29 11.17
CA VAL A 159 -11.41 -12.83 11.36
C VAL A 159 -12.38 -13.78 10.66
N ASP A 160 -13.43 -14.18 11.37
CA ASP A 160 -14.35 -15.21 10.89
C ASP A 160 -15.17 -14.78 9.67
N GLU A 161 -15.45 -13.47 9.56
CA GLU A 161 -16.20 -12.89 8.46
C GLU A 161 -15.45 -12.86 7.12
N PHE A 162 -14.15 -13.24 7.12
CA PHE A 162 -13.35 -13.31 5.90
C PHE A 162 -12.61 -14.66 5.81
N PRO A 163 -13.34 -15.76 5.53
CA PRO A 163 -12.78 -17.10 5.47
C PRO A 163 -11.84 -17.32 4.27
N PRO A 164 -10.88 -18.26 4.38
CA PRO A 164 -9.94 -18.57 3.31
C PRO A 164 -10.56 -19.38 2.19
N LEU A 165 -9.94 -19.31 1.02
CA LEU A 165 -10.17 -20.23 -0.10
C LEU A 165 -9.28 -21.47 0.05
N ASP A 166 -9.82 -22.66 -0.21
CA ASP A 166 -9.00 -23.83 -0.47
C ASP A 166 -8.36 -23.78 -1.89
N PRO A 167 -7.39 -24.63 -2.21
CA PRO A 167 -6.72 -24.60 -3.53
C PRO A 167 -7.66 -24.75 -4.72
N ALA A 168 -8.70 -25.56 -4.61
CA ALA A 168 -9.68 -25.76 -5.69
C ALA A 168 -10.59 -24.53 -5.83
N GLU A 169 -10.94 -23.89 -4.72
CA GLU A 169 -11.69 -22.65 -4.74
C GLU A 169 -10.87 -21.48 -5.29
N LEU A 170 -9.57 -21.42 -4.98
CA LEU A 170 -8.66 -20.42 -5.57
C LEU A 170 -8.71 -20.51 -7.10
N GLU A 171 -8.53 -21.71 -7.68
CA GLU A 171 -8.57 -21.89 -9.13
C GLU A 171 -9.93 -21.49 -9.71
N ARG A 172 -11.04 -21.90 -9.07
CA ARG A 172 -12.39 -21.48 -9.50
C ARG A 172 -12.58 -19.96 -9.46
N ARG A 173 -12.06 -19.28 -8.41
CA ARG A 173 -12.15 -17.79 -8.32
C ARG A 173 -11.30 -17.13 -9.39
N LEU A 174 -10.08 -17.61 -9.63
CA LEU A 174 -9.23 -17.08 -10.70
C LEU A 174 -9.88 -17.29 -12.07
N ALA A 175 -10.51 -18.42 -12.33
CA ALA A 175 -11.25 -18.66 -13.57
C ALA A 175 -12.41 -17.64 -13.77
N VAL A 176 -13.17 -17.35 -12.72
CA VAL A 176 -14.20 -16.29 -12.77
C VAL A 176 -13.57 -14.92 -13.07
N LEU A 177 -12.48 -14.57 -12.38
CA LEU A 177 -11.80 -13.28 -12.55
C LEU A 177 -11.12 -13.15 -13.92
N ALA A 178 -10.69 -14.25 -14.54
CA ALA A 178 -10.16 -14.26 -15.90
C ALA A 178 -11.19 -13.86 -16.96
N GLY A 179 -12.49 -14.03 -16.67
CA GLY A 179 -13.60 -13.65 -17.55
C GLY A 179 -13.81 -12.13 -17.70
N PHE A 180 -13.12 -11.32 -16.91
CA PHE A 180 -13.10 -9.84 -17.01
C PHE A 180 -11.74 -9.29 -16.54
N PRO A 181 -11.37 -8.03 -16.86
CA PRO A 181 -10.02 -7.52 -16.59
C PRO A 181 -9.82 -7.22 -15.08
N ALA A 182 -9.89 -8.25 -14.24
CA ALA A 182 -9.71 -8.18 -12.80
C ALA A 182 -8.31 -8.64 -12.37
N LEU A 183 -7.95 -8.27 -11.15
CA LEU A 183 -6.73 -8.66 -10.46
C LEU A 183 -7.11 -9.44 -9.19
N ALA A 184 -6.52 -10.61 -8.99
CA ALA A 184 -6.57 -11.34 -7.73
C ALA A 184 -5.33 -11.01 -6.91
N ALA A 185 -5.50 -10.50 -5.69
CA ALA A 185 -4.44 -10.24 -4.72
C ALA A 185 -4.51 -11.28 -3.61
N VAL A 186 -3.45 -12.06 -3.39
CA VAL A 186 -3.51 -13.26 -2.56
C VAL A 186 -2.53 -13.17 -1.39
N HIS A 187 -3.06 -13.30 -0.16
CA HIS A 187 -2.25 -13.65 0.99
C HIS A 187 -1.86 -15.12 0.86
N ALA A 188 -0.62 -15.35 0.47
CA ALA A 188 -0.14 -16.66 0.05
C ALA A 188 0.69 -17.34 1.16
N GLU A 189 0.00 -17.94 2.13
CA GLU A 189 0.57 -18.90 3.08
C GLU A 189 -0.28 -20.19 3.07
N ASP A 190 0.38 -21.35 3.04
CA ASP A 190 -0.26 -22.65 2.99
C ASP A 190 -0.78 -23.08 4.36
N ALA A 191 -2.09 -23.25 4.49
CA ALA A 191 -2.74 -23.62 5.75
C ALA A 191 -2.25 -24.95 6.34
N GLN A 192 -1.92 -25.94 5.49
CA GLN A 192 -1.51 -27.27 5.96
C GLN A 192 -0.07 -27.25 6.48
N VAL A 193 0.81 -26.48 5.84
CA VAL A 193 2.19 -26.28 6.33
C VAL A 193 2.17 -25.55 7.67
N VAL A 194 1.40 -24.47 7.78
CA VAL A 194 1.25 -23.72 9.05
C VAL A 194 0.64 -24.60 10.14
N ALA A 195 -0.38 -25.41 9.84
CA ALA A 195 -1.01 -26.30 10.82
C ALA A 195 -0.09 -27.42 11.35
N ARG A 196 0.93 -27.82 10.58
CA ARG A 196 1.94 -28.81 10.99
C ARG A 196 3.14 -28.21 11.69
N ALA A 197 3.33 -26.89 11.58
CA ALA A 197 4.41 -26.19 12.24
C ALA A 197 4.16 -26.11 13.75
N PRO A 198 5.19 -25.90 14.59
CA PRO A 198 5.02 -25.68 16.02
C PRO A 198 4.07 -24.53 16.29
N ALA A 199 3.13 -24.69 17.24
CA ALA A 199 2.26 -23.59 17.63
C ALA A 199 3.10 -22.46 18.27
N PRO A 200 2.89 -21.19 17.87
CA PRO A 200 3.63 -20.08 18.46
C PRO A 200 3.19 -19.89 19.91
N ALA A 201 4.14 -19.72 20.82
CA ALA A 201 3.84 -19.46 22.22
C ALA A 201 4.96 -18.66 22.87
N GLY A 202 4.59 -17.77 23.81
CA GLY A 202 5.54 -17.06 24.66
C GLY A 202 6.22 -15.88 23.95
N ARG A 203 7.36 -15.48 24.54
CA ARG A 203 8.00 -14.19 24.27
C ARG A 203 9.02 -14.20 23.14
N ARG A 204 9.52 -15.37 22.73
CA ARG A 204 10.60 -15.47 21.75
C ARG A 204 10.09 -15.33 20.33
N TYR A 205 10.69 -14.38 19.58
CA TYR A 205 10.33 -14.20 18.17
C TYR A 205 10.67 -15.44 17.33
N ALA A 206 11.75 -16.15 17.66
CA ALA A 206 12.14 -17.36 16.94
C ALA A 206 11.08 -18.47 17.00
N ASP A 207 10.31 -18.57 18.09
CA ASP A 207 9.22 -19.56 18.21
C ASP A 207 8.03 -19.15 17.32
N PHE A 208 7.74 -17.85 17.22
CA PHE A 208 6.75 -17.34 16.25
C PHE A 208 7.22 -17.55 14.81
N LEU A 209 8.48 -17.26 14.48
CA LEU A 209 9.04 -17.49 13.16
C LEU A 209 8.95 -18.95 12.74
N ALA A 210 9.28 -19.88 13.65
CA ALA A 210 9.19 -21.33 13.42
C ALA A 210 7.74 -21.80 13.16
N SER A 211 6.73 -21.10 13.69
CA SER A 211 5.32 -21.41 13.44
C SER A 211 4.85 -21.09 12.02
N ARG A 212 5.63 -20.30 11.27
CA ARG A 212 5.32 -19.88 9.90
C ARG A 212 6.55 -20.04 9.00
N PRO A 213 6.95 -21.30 8.72
CA PRO A 213 8.16 -21.59 7.93
C PRO A 213 8.02 -21.02 6.51
N ARG A 214 9.16 -20.73 5.87
CA ARG A 214 9.25 -20.23 4.49
C ARG A 214 8.49 -21.12 3.50
N GLU A 215 8.50 -22.44 3.76
CA GLU A 215 7.77 -23.43 2.95
C GLU A 215 6.27 -23.10 2.81
N ALA A 216 5.63 -22.54 3.88
CA ALA A 216 4.21 -22.16 3.83
C ALA A 216 3.96 -21.10 2.75
N GLU A 217 4.82 -20.11 2.68
CA GLU A 217 4.75 -19.03 1.68
C GLU A 217 5.13 -19.54 0.28
N ASN A 218 6.24 -20.27 0.16
CA ASN A 218 6.76 -20.77 -1.12
C ASN A 218 5.77 -21.71 -1.81
N LEU A 219 5.15 -22.64 -1.07
CA LEU A 219 4.15 -23.57 -1.61
C LEU A 219 2.88 -22.82 -2.03
N ALA A 220 2.41 -21.87 -1.24
CA ALA A 220 1.22 -21.09 -1.58
C ALA A 220 1.46 -20.21 -2.82
N VAL A 221 2.65 -19.59 -2.93
CA VAL A 221 3.04 -18.82 -4.13
C VAL A 221 3.07 -19.72 -5.37
N ALA A 222 3.63 -20.92 -5.27
CA ALA A 222 3.61 -21.89 -6.37
C ALA A 222 2.19 -22.21 -6.82
N ARG A 223 1.26 -22.46 -5.89
CA ARG A 223 -0.16 -22.70 -6.18
C ARG A 223 -0.85 -21.51 -6.85
N VAL A 224 -0.56 -20.28 -6.40
CA VAL A 224 -1.08 -19.06 -7.06
C VAL A 224 -0.59 -18.98 -8.50
N ILE A 225 0.68 -19.28 -8.76
CA ILE A 225 1.27 -19.29 -10.09
C ILE A 225 0.60 -20.37 -10.97
N GLU A 226 0.45 -21.59 -10.46
CA GLU A 226 -0.23 -22.69 -11.17
C GLU A 226 -1.67 -22.33 -11.54
N ALA A 227 -2.44 -21.82 -10.59
CA ALA A 227 -3.82 -21.41 -10.81
C ALA A 227 -3.92 -20.23 -11.80
N ALA A 228 -2.99 -19.25 -11.73
CA ALA A 228 -2.93 -18.14 -12.70
C ALA A 228 -2.61 -18.64 -14.12
N ARG A 229 -1.69 -19.63 -14.26
CA ARG A 229 -1.38 -20.26 -15.56
C ARG A 229 -2.57 -21.04 -16.12
N ALA A 230 -3.22 -21.85 -15.29
CA ALA A 230 -4.35 -22.69 -15.70
C ALA A 230 -5.54 -21.85 -16.19
N THR A 231 -5.76 -20.68 -15.60
CA THR A 231 -6.93 -19.84 -15.86
C THR A 231 -6.66 -18.65 -16.77
N GLY A 232 -5.38 -18.23 -16.94
CA GLY A 232 -5.00 -17.00 -17.61
C GLY A 232 -5.29 -15.73 -16.79
N ALA A 233 -5.68 -15.85 -15.52
CA ALA A 233 -5.97 -14.74 -14.64
C ALA A 233 -4.72 -13.91 -14.30
N ARG A 234 -4.93 -12.65 -13.95
CA ARG A 234 -3.89 -11.81 -13.32
C ARG A 234 -3.90 -12.09 -11.82
N ALA A 235 -2.74 -12.45 -11.27
CA ALA A 235 -2.57 -12.66 -9.85
C ALA A 235 -1.44 -11.80 -9.28
N HIS A 236 -1.60 -11.36 -8.03
CA HIS A 236 -0.64 -10.56 -7.29
C HIS A 236 -0.39 -11.20 -5.93
N VAL A 237 0.87 -11.50 -5.64
CA VAL A 237 1.29 -12.00 -4.33
C VAL A 237 1.50 -10.81 -3.40
N LEU A 238 0.70 -10.75 -2.34
CA LEU A 238 0.75 -9.68 -1.35
C LEU A 238 1.92 -9.89 -0.39
N HIS A 239 2.45 -8.78 0.14
CA HIS A 239 3.41 -8.71 1.27
C HIS A 239 4.42 -9.86 1.29
N LEU A 240 5.09 -10.14 0.16
CA LEU A 240 6.08 -11.20 0.02
C LEU A 240 7.20 -11.03 1.05
N SER A 241 7.31 -11.99 1.95
CA SER A 241 8.34 -12.03 2.99
C SER A 241 9.44 -13.05 2.69
N SER A 242 9.12 -14.22 2.11
CA SER A 242 10.10 -15.23 1.76
C SER A 242 10.82 -14.92 0.44
N ALA A 243 12.11 -14.62 0.50
CA ALA A 243 12.91 -14.43 -0.70
C ALA A 243 13.14 -15.74 -1.51
N ASP A 244 12.84 -16.91 -0.93
CA ASP A 244 12.93 -18.19 -1.63
C ASP A 244 11.86 -18.33 -2.73
N ALA A 245 10.81 -17.53 -2.68
CA ALA A 245 9.79 -17.47 -3.74
C ALA A 245 10.23 -16.64 -4.97
N LEU A 246 11.29 -15.84 -4.90
CA LEU A 246 11.75 -15.00 -6.01
C LEU A 246 12.05 -15.79 -7.29
N PRO A 247 12.79 -16.92 -7.25
CA PRO A 247 13.03 -17.73 -8.45
C PRO A 247 11.75 -18.28 -9.07
N LEU A 248 10.73 -18.62 -8.26
CA LEU A 248 9.43 -19.11 -8.72
C LEU A 248 8.70 -18.02 -9.50
N LEU A 249 8.62 -16.79 -8.96
CA LEU A 249 7.99 -15.65 -9.61
C LEU A 249 8.71 -15.26 -10.90
N ALA A 250 10.05 -15.18 -10.88
CA ALA A 250 10.85 -14.86 -12.06
C ALA A 250 10.68 -15.92 -13.16
N GLY A 251 10.69 -17.21 -12.80
CA GLY A 251 10.43 -18.32 -13.72
C GLY A 251 9.02 -18.24 -14.33
N ALA A 252 8.01 -18.05 -13.49
CA ALA A 252 6.63 -17.95 -13.92
C ALA A 252 6.41 -16.83 -14.95
N ARG A 253 7.02 -15.66 -14.75
CA ARG A 253 6.93 -14.52 -15.67
C ARG A 253 7.61 -14.77 -17.02
N ARG A 254 8.81 -15.40 -16.98
CA ARG A 254 9.48 -15.82 -18.23
C ARG A 254 8.62 -16.79 -19.06
N ASP A 255 7.84 -17.63 -18.38
CA ASP A 255 6.91 -18.57 -19.01
C ASP A 255 5.55 -17.94 -19.36
N GLY A 256 5.39 -16.62 -19.22
CA GLY A 256 4.21 -15.87 -19.64
C GLY A 256 3.06 -15.84 -18.62
N ALA A 257 3.25 -16.30 -17.37
CA ALA A 257 2.26 -16.16 -16.32
C ALA A 257 2.08 -14.68 -15.94
N ARG A 258 0.82 -14.26 -15.77
CA ARG A 258 0.46 -12.88 -15.42
C ARG A 258 0.49 -12.69 -13.90
N VAL A 259 1.68 -12.81 -13.31
CA VAL A 259 1.89 -12.71 -11.86
C VAL A 259 2.78 -11.52 -11.51
N SER A 260 2.48 -10.86 -10.39
CA SER A 260 3.25 -9.78 -9.79
C SER A 260 3.36 -9.99 -8.29
N ALA A 261 4.24 -9.25 -7.62
CA ALA A 261 4.44 -9.36 -6.18
C ALA A 261 4.77 -8.00 -5.56
N GLU A 262 4.34 -7.80 -4.32
CA GLU A 262 4.72 -6.66 -3.48
C GLU A 262 5.49 -7.13 -2.25
N THR A 263 6.26 -6.22 -1.66
CA THR A 263 6.82 -6.40 -0.32
C THR A 263 6.54 -5.17 0.54
N CYS A 264 6.95 -5.19 1.81
CA CYS A 264 6.61 -4.15 2.76
C CYS A 264 7.86 -3.51 3.38
N PRO A 265 7.78 -2.23 3.81
CA PRO A 265 8.87 -1.53 4.47
C PRO A 265 9.44 -2.28 5.68
N HIS A 266 8.61 -2.99 6.43
CA HIS A 266 9.05 -3.75 7.62
C HIS A 266 9.91 -4.97 7.25
N TYR A 267 9.64 -5.68 6.16
CA TYR A 267 10.51 -6.76 5.66
C TYR A 267 11.84 -6.25 5.10
N LEU A 268 11.88 -5.00 4.67
CA LEU A 268 13.08 -4.34 4.14
C LEU A 268 13.91 -3.63 5.23
N THR A 269 13.37 -3.50 6.46
CA THR A 269 13.98 -2.75 7.55
C THR A 269 14.43 -3.65 8.70
N PHE A 270 13.58 -4.59 9.11
CA PHE A 270 13.82 -5.44 10.27
C PHE A 270 14.37 -6.81 9.86
N ASP A 271 14.95 -7.49 10.82
CA ASP A 271 15.39 -8.89 10.70
C ASP A 271 15.07 -9.64 12.00
N ALA A 272 14.82 -10.94 11.84
CA ALA A 272 14.37 -11.81 12.92
C ALA A 272 15.38 -11.92 14.08
N GLU A 273 16.68 -11.83 13.76
CA GLU A 273 17.78 -11.97 14.70
C GLU A 273 17.85 -10.83 15.71
N THR A 274 17.35 -9.65 15.32
CA THR A 274 17.40 -8.45 16.16
C THR A 274 16.10 -8.11 16.86
N ILE A 275 15.01 -8.90 16.64
CA ILE A 275 13.74 -8.68 17.31
C ILE A 275 13.82 -9.11 18.78
N PRO A 276 13.62 -8.19 19.75
CA PRO A 276 13.68 -8.52 21.16
C PRO A 276 12.53 -9.44 21.61
N ASP A 277 12.78 -10.23 22.65
CA ASP A 277 11.75 -11.01 23.30
C ASP A 277 10.59 -10.12 23.81
N GLY A 278 9.37 -10.50 23.45
CA GLY A 278 8.17 -9.78 23.83
C GLY A 278 7.86 -8.54 22.99
N ALA A 279 8.65 -8.23 21.96
CA ALA A 279 8.40 -7.09 21.05
C ALA A 279 7.27 -7.39 20.05
N THR A 280 6.08 -7.67 20.54
CA THR A 280 4.91 -8.12 19.77
C THR A 280 4.37 -7.07 18.78
N GLN A 281 4.77 -5.80 18.91
CA GLN A 281 4.53 -4.79 17.88
C GLN A 281 5.20 -5.10 16.52
N LEU A 282 6.15 -6.04 16.52
CA LEU A 282 6.82 -6.58 15.33
C LEU A 282 6.17 -7.86 14.77
N LYS A 283 5.08 -8.36 15.40
CA LYS A 283 4.34 -9.50 14.88
C LYS A 283 3.52 -9.10 13.66
N CYS A 284 3.77 -9.77 12.53
CA CYS A 284 2.97 -9.72 11.30
C CYS A 284 2.96 -11.09 10.61
N CYS A 285 2.04 -11.29 9.70
CA CYS A 285 1.90 -12.53 8.93
C CYS A 285 1.80 -12.20 7.44
N PRO A 286 2.73 -12.74 6.62
CA PRO A 286 3.91 -13.56 6.96
C PRO A 286 4.89 -12.87 7.92
N PRO A 287 5.76 -13.63 8.63
CA PRO A 287 6.66 -13.06 9.62
C PRO A 287 7.84 -12.32 9.00
N ILE A 288 8.44 -11.39 9.75
CA ILE A 288 9.75 -10.81 9.42
C ILE A 288 10.79 -11.94 9.52
N ARG A 289 11.60 -12.08 8.47
CA ARG A 289 12.59 -13.17 8.37
C ARG A 289 14.01 -12.65 8.63
N GLU A 290 14.98 -13.50 8.42
CA GLU A 290 16.38 -13.29 8.75
C GLU A 290 17.03 -12.16 7.90
N ALA A 291 18.15 -11.62 8.37
CA ALA A 291 18.87 -10.53 7.72
C ALA A 291 19.29 -10.88 6.27
N GLU A 292 19.74 -12.11 6.02
CA GLU A 292 20.09 -12.59 4.67
C GLU A 292 18.86 -12.56 3.74
N ASN A 293 17.70 -12.99 4.24
CA ASN A 293 16.45 -12.94 3.49
C ASN A 293 16.05 -11.51 3.13
N ARG A 294 16.22 -10.55 4.05
CA ARG A 294 15.99 -9.13 3.81
C ARG A 294 16.84 -8.62 2.64
N GLU A 295 18.13 -8.95 2.61
CA GLU A 295 19.01 -8.52 1.52
C GLU A 295 18.60 -9.12 0.17
N ARG A 296 18.11 -10.35 0.15
CA ARG A 296 17.56 -10.98 -1.06
C ARG A 296 16.26 -10.33 -1.52
N LEU A 297 15.41 -9.83 -0.62
CA LEU A 297 14.22 -9.04 -0.99
C LEU A 297 14.62 -7.71 -1.65
N TRP A 298 15.64 -7.02 -1.12
CA TRP A 298 16.21 -5.83 -1.77
C TRP A 298 16.73 -6.12 -3.16
N GLN A 299 17.43 -7.24 -3.33
CA GLN A 299 17.87 -7.70 -4.66
C GLN A 299 16.69 -7.97 -5.58
N GLY A 300 15.62 -8.62 -5.09
CA GLY A 300 14.40 -8.86 -5.85
C GLY A 300 13.71 -7.59 -6.33
N LEU A 301 13.75 -6.51 -5.54
CA LEU A 301 13.28 -5.17 -5.96
C LEU A 301 14.18 -4.58 -7.05
N ALA A 302 15.50 -4.64 -6.88
CA ALA A 302 16.46 -4.11 -7.85
C ALA A 302 16.37 -4.82 -9.20
N GLU A 303 16.15 -6.13 -9.20
CA GLU A 303 15.98 -6.98 -10.39
C GLU A 303 14.57 -6.90 -10.99
N GLY A 304 13.62 -6.23 -10.32
CA GLY A 304 12.23 -6.10 -10.77
C GLY A 304 11.42 -7.41 -10.65
N VAL A 305 11.86 -8.37 -9.84
CA VAL A 305 11.07 -9.55 -9.49
C VAL A 305 9.99 -9.20 -8.48
N ILE A 306 10.27 -8.29 -7.56
CA ILE A 306 9.28 -7.61 -6.74
C ILE A 306 8.93 -6.29 -7.43
N ASP A 307 7.66 -6.04 -7.66
CA ASP A 307 7.19 -4.92 -8.48
C ASP A 307 7.08 -3.61 -7.70
N LEU A 308 6.68 -3.69 -6.41
CA LEU A 308 6.30 -2.52 -5.63
C LEU A 308 6.48 -2.73 -4.12
N VAL A 309 6.44 -1.62 -3.39
CA VAL A 309 6.51 -1.59 -1.92
C VAL A 309 5.30 -0.82 -1.40
N VAL A 310 4.56 -1.45 -0.49
CA VAL A 310 3.36 -0.92 0.17
C VAL A 310 3.41 -1.19 1.65
N SER A 311 2.66 -0.41 2.45
CA SER A 311 2.83 -0.45 3.91
C SER A 311 2.35 -1.73 4.57
N ASP A 312 1.31 -2.36 4.06
CA ASP A 312 0.46 -3.29 4.82
C ASP A 312 0.15 -2.72 6.23
N HIS A 313 -0.22 -1.43 6.25
CA HIS A 313 -0.61 -0.78 7.50
C HIS A 313 -1.85 -1.47 8.04
N SER A 314 -1.64 -2.24 9.11
CA SER A 314 -2.64 -3.11 9.73
C SER A 314 -2.67 -2.93 11.25
N PRO A 315 -3.04 -1.72 11.73
CA PRO A 315 -3.04 -1.38 13.14
C PRO A 315 -4.17 -2.08 13.89
N CYS A 316 -3.96 -2.23 15.20
CA CYS A 316 -4.98 -2.65 16.15
C CYS A 316 -4.83 -1.86 17.45
N PRO A 317 -5.83 -1.90 18.36
CA PRO A 317 -5.69 -1.36 19.70
C PRO A 317 -4.47 -1.94 20.43
N PRO A 318 -3.74 -1.14 21.25
CA PRO A 318 -2.51 -1.56 21.92
C PRO A 318 -2.67 -2.83 22.77
N GLU A 319 -3.84 -3.03 23.37
CA GLU A 319 -4.17 -4.18 24.21
C GLU A 319 -4.06 -5.50 23.43
N LEU A 320 -4.42 -5.50 22.15
CA LEU A 320 -4.31 -6.66 21.27
C LEU A 320 -2.87 -7.00 20.91
N LYS A 321 -1.94 -6.06 21.06
CA LYS A 321 -0.50 -6.32 20.88
C LYS A 321 0.12 -7.01 22.10
N ARG A 322 -0.55 -7.04 23.25
CA ARG A 322 -0.10 -7.76 24.44
C ARG A 322 1.35 -7.46 24.82
N LEU A 323 1.71 -6.16 24.81
CA LEU A 323 3.08 -5.74 25.10
C LEU A 323 3.52 -6.07 26.54
N GLU A 324 2.58 -6.19 27.48
CA GLU A 324 2.86 -6.48 28.88
C GLU A 324 3.39 -7.92 29.08
N ASP A 325 2.69 -8.91 28.52
CA ASP A 325 3.10 -10.30 28.60
C ASP A 325 4.06 -10.69 27.46
N GLY A 326 3.96 -9.99 26.33
CA GLY A 326 4.83 -10.18 25.19
C GLY A 326 4.65 -11.51 24.46
N ASP A 327 3.48 -12.14 24.59
CA ASP A 327 3.21 -13.44 23.98
C ASP A 327 2.92 -13.28 22.46
N PHE A 328 3.87 -13.71 21.64
CA PHE A 328 3.73 -13.71 20.17
C PHE A 328 2.63 -14.65 19.68
N GLY A 329 2.27 -15.70 20.40
CA GLY A 329 1.18 -16.59 20.05
C GLY A 329 -0.17 -15.88 20.13
N ALA A 330 -0.41 -15.19 21.22
CA ALA A 330 -1.68 -14.56 21.54
C ALA A 330 -1.84 -13.13 21.01
N ALA A 331 -0.74 -12.41 20.71
CA ALA A 331 -0.80 -11.05 20.19
C ALA A 331 -1.40 -10.99 18.78
N TRP A 332 -2.14 -9.92 18.47
CA TRP A 332 -2.63 -9.65 17.13
C TRP A 332 -1.48 -9.34 16.16
N GLY A 333 -1.49 -9.94 14.96
CA GLY A 333 -0.55 -9.63 13.88
C GLY A 333 -0.91 -8.31 13.17
N GLY A 334 0.11 -7.58 12.74
CA GLY A 334 -0.06 -6.36 11.95
C GLY A 334 0.94 -5.26 12.32
N ILE A 335 1.31 -4.44 11.35
CA ILE A 335 2.30 -3.37 11.50
C ILE A 335 1.63 -2.01 11.33
N ALA A 336 1.85 -1.09 12.27
CA ALA A 336 1.43 0.30 12.16
C ALA A 336 2.60 1.16 11.65
N SER A 337 2.55 1.58 10.38
CA SER A 337 3.71 2.20 9.71
C SER A 337 3.38 3.23 8.63
N LEU A 338 2.13 3.46 8.28
CA LEU A 338 1.70 4.20 7.09
C LEU A 338 2.50 5.50 6.86
N GLN A 339 2.61 6.37 7.88
CA GLN A 339 3.34 7.63 7.82
C GLN A 339 4.85 7.45 7.63
N LEU A 340 5.40 6.31 8.01
CA LEU A 340 6.83 6.04 8.05
C LEU A 340 7.35 5.26 6.82
N SER A 341 6.45 4.87 5.92
CA SER A 341 6.79 3.97 4.79
C SER A 341 7.87 4.56 3.89
N LEU A 342 7.73 5.83 3.47
CA LEU A 342 8.73 6.49 2.62
C LEU A 342 10.09 6.62 3.32
N PRO A 343 10.21 7.20 4.53
CA PRO A 343 11.52 7.31 5.18
C PRO A 343 12.13 5.95 5.53
N ALA A 344 11.34 4.93 5.86
CA ALA A 344 11.85 3.57 6.11
C ALA A 344 12.46 2.95 4.85
N VAL A 345 11.72 2.98 3.73
CA VAL A 345 12.22 2.46 2.44
C VAL A 345 13.41 3.28 1.96
N TRP A 346 13.33 4.61 2.02
CA TRP A 346 14.44 5.49 1.60
C TRP A 346 15.72 5.24 2.39
N THR A 347 15.62 5.07 3.69
CA THR A 347 16.79 4.76 4.54
C THR A 347 17.51 3.49 4.06
N GLY A 348 16.74 2.44 3.78
CA GLY A 348 17.29 1.17 3.28
C GLY A 348 17.78 1.23 1.84
N ALA A 349 17.05 1.90 0.96
CA ALA A 349 17.36 2.08 -0.45
C ALA A 349 18.67 2.87 -0.64
N ARG A 350 18.77 4.01 0.02
CA ARG A 350 19.96 4.87 0.00
C ARG A 350 21.22 4.13 0.44
N ALA A 351 21.13 3.34 1.51
CA ALA A 351 22.25 2.55 2.01
C ALA A 351 22.76 1.50 1.00
N ARG A 352 21.93 1.15 0.00
CA ARG A 352 22.24 0.18 -1.07
C ARG A 352 22.49 0.85 -2.42
N GLY A 353 22.56 2.18 -2.46
CA GLY A 353 22.88 2.94 -3.69
C GLY A 353 21.69 3.18 -4.62
N HIS A 354 20.45 2.88 -4.18
CA HIS A 354 19.27 3.19 -4.95
C HIS A 354 18.89 4.67 -4.83
N GLY A 355 18.39 5.24 -5.93
CA GLY A 355 17.96 6.63 -6.02
C GLY A 355 16.47 6.83 -5.76
N LEU A 356 16.07 8.11 -5.62
CA LEU A 356 14.67 8.46 -5.41
C LEU A 356 13.77 8.12 -6.61
N ALA A 357 14.30 8.04 -7.81
CA ALA A 357 13.53 7.61 -8.99
C ALA A 357 13.07 6.15 -8.87
N GLU A 358 13.91 5.25 -8.34
CA GLU A 358 13.55 3.86 -8.07
C GLU A 358 12.52 3.78 -6.94
N VAL A 359 12.71 4.52 -5.84
CA VAL A 359 11.76 4.57 -4.74
C VAL A 359 10.39 5.11 -5.20
N ALA A 360 10.36 6.16 -6.01
CA ALA A 360 9.11 6.70 -6.59
C ALA A 360 8.43 5.67 -7.51
N ARG A 361 9.20 4.90 -8.28
CA ARG A 361 8.65 3.80 -9.07
C ARG A 361 8.02 2.74 -8.18
N TRP A 362 8.70 2.29 -7.13
CA TRP A 362 8.22 1.24 -6.22
C TRP A 362 7.04 1.65 -5.36
N MET A 363 6.97 2.93 -4.94
CA MET A 363 6.00 3.41 -3.94
C MET A 363 4.94 4.36 -4.49
N ALA A 364 5.02 4.74 -5.76
CA ALA A 364 4.03 5.62 -6.38
C ALA A 364 3.53 5.06 -7.71
N GLN A 365 4.41 4.91 -8.70
CA GLN A 365 4.01 4.52 -10.04
C GLN A 365 3.47 3.09 -10.10
N ALA A 366 4.23 2.11 -9.60
CA ALA A 366 3.85 0.70 -9.71
C ALA A 366 2.58 0.36 -8.90
N PRO A 367 2.36 0.86 -7.66
CA PRO A 367 1.08 0.67 -6.97
C PRO A 367 -0.11 1.31 -7.72
N ALA A 368 0.06 2.48 -8.32
CA ALA A 368 -0.99 3.12 -9.13
C ALA A 368 -1.35 2.30 -10.36
N GLU A 369 -0.35 1.76 -11.06
CA GLU A 369 -0.52 0.89 -12.22
C GLU A 369 -1.20 -0.44 -11.85
N LEU A 370 -0.79 -1.06 -10.73
CA LEU A 370 -1.41 -2.27 -10.19
C LEU A 370 -2.90 -2.06 -9.95
N ALA A 371 -3.24 -0.96 -9.28
CA ALA A 371 -4.61 -0.59 -8.92
C ALA A 371 -5.44 -0.04 -10.10
N GLY A 372 -4.83 0.16 -11.28
CA GLY A 372 -5.51 0.74 -12.45
C GLY A 372 -5.89 2.21 -12.28
N LEU A 373 -5.14 2.98 -11.50
CA LEU A 373 -5.35 4.39 -11.20
C LEU A 373 -4.45 5.27 -12.09
N GLY A 374 -4.75 5.31 -13.38
CA GLY A 374 -3.89 5.88 -14.42
C GLY A 374 -3.51 7.36 -14.30
N GLY A 375 -4.22 8.14 -13.45
CA GLY A 375 -3.90 9.54 -13.17
C GLY A 375 -2.92 9.74 -12.00
N LYS A 376 -2.56 8.69 -11.25
CA LYS A 376 -1.81 8.74 -10.00
C LYS A 376 -0.36 8.30 -10.13
N GLY A 377 0.44 8.60 -9.11
CA GLY A 377 1.77 8.03 -8.90
C GLY A 377 2.88 8.53 -9.82
N ARG A 378 2.68 9.62 -10.59
CA ARG A 378 3.71 10.18 -11.49
C ARG A 378 3.57 11.68 -11.68
N ILE A 379 4.70 12.37 -11.89
CA ILE A 379 4.73 13.76 -12.34
C ILE A 379 4.87 13.73 -13.88
N ALA A 380 3.73 13.84 -14.56
CA ALA A 380 3.67 13.87 -16.02
C ALA A 380 2.48 14.73 -16.46
N VAL A 381 2.57 15.38 -17.61
CA VAL A 381 1.49 16.22 -18.15
C VAL A 381 0.20 15.40 -18.27
N GLY A 382 -0.89 15.96 -17.74
CA GLY A 382 -2.21 15.32 -17.69
C GLY A 382 -2.46 14.44 -16.46
N ALA A 383 -1.44 14.05 -15.69
CA ALA A 383 -1.61 13.38 -14.41
C ALA A 383 -2.19 14.34 -13.35
N ASP A 384 -2.80 13.79 -12.31
CA ASP A 384 -3.24 14.57 -11.17
C ASP A 384 -2.02 15.24 -10.52
N ALA A 385 -2.16 16.50 -10.08
CA ALA A 385 -1.07 17.23 -9.44
C ALA A 385 -0.95 16.81 -7.95
N ASP A 386 -0.75 15.51 -7.75
CA ASP A 386 -0.51 14.87 -6.47
C ASP A 386 0.99 14.80 -6.24
N LEU A 387 1.48 15.53 -5.23
CA LEU A 387 2.90 15.80 -5.08
C LEU A 387 3.33 15.67 -3.62
N CYS A 388 4.59 15.28 -3.42
CA CYS A 388 5.25 15.21 -2.11
C CYS A 388 6.57 16.00 -2.16
N VAL A 389 6.74 16.95 -1.25
CA VAL A 389 8.03 17.61 -1.00
C VAL A 389 8.76 16.83 0.08
N PHE A 390 9.94 16.37 -0.24
CA PHE A 390 10.73 15.46 0.58
C PHE A 390 12.15 15.99 0.78
N ALA A 391 12.64 16.03 2.02
CA ALA A 391 14.01 16.36 2.38
C ALA A 391 14.81 15.06 2.62
N PRO A 392 15.50 14.50 1.59
CA PRO A 392 16.01 13.14 1.63
C PRO A 392 17.21 12.93 2.57
N ASP A 393 17.91 13.98 2.94
CA ASP A 393 19.11 13.91 3.78
C ASP A 393 18.83 14.20 5.26
N GLU A 394 17.62 14.64 5.57
CA GLU A 394 17.25 15.04 6.92
C GLU A 394 17.04 13.82 7.83
N PRO A 395 17.65 13.80 9.05
CA PRO A 395 17.41 12.71 10.00
C PRO A 395 16.01 12.79 10.60
N LEU A 396 15.34 11.65 10.68
CA LEU A 396 14.02 11.50 11.28
C LEU A 396 14.09 10.56 12.50
N PRO A 397 14.22 11.10 13.74
CA PRO A 397 13.99 10.30 14.92
C PRO A 397 12.49 9.96 15.03
N VAL A 398 12.18 8.66 15.13
CA VAL A 398 10.79 8.19 15.18
C VAL A 398 10.25 8.31 16.60
N ASP A 399 9.33 9.24 16.80
CA ASP A 399 8.56 9.45 18.02
C ASP A 399 7.10 9.02 17.74
N PRO A 400 6.60 7.94 18.35
CA PRO A 400 5.22 7.49 18.16
C PRO A 400 4.16 8.56 18.48
N GLY A 401 4.43 9.46 19.44
CA GLY A 401 3.53 10.55 19.84
C GLY A 401 3.32 11.61 18.75
N ARG A 402 4.18 11.63 17.72
CA ARG A 402 4.07 12.55 16.58
C ARG A 402 3.41 11.94 15.35
N LEU A 403 3.09 10.64 15.40
CA LEU A 403 2.40 9.95 14.30
C LEU A 403 0.91 10.30 14.27
N ARG A 404 0.32 10.23 13.09
CA ARG A 404 -1.07 10.67 12.84
C ARG A 404 -2.07 9.53 12.76
N HIS A 405 -1.61 8.28 12.69
CA HIS A 405 -2.49 7.12 12.81
C HIS A 405 -3.05 7.02 14.24
N ARG A 406 -4.12 6.27 14.40
CA ARG A 406 -4.94 6.30 15.63
C ARG A 406 -4.18 5.99 16.92
N HIS A 407 -3.37 4.94 16.92
CA HIS A 407 -2.67 4.48 18.12
C HIS A 407 -1.18 4.84 18.04
N PRO A 408 -0.59 5.44 19.08
CA PRO A 408 0.82 5.83 19.10
C PRO A 408 1.73 4.61 19.32
N LEU A 409 1.58 3.60 18.48
CA LEU A 409 2.32 2.34 18.54
C LEU A 409 2.86 2.00 17.14
N THR A 410 4.16 1.80 17.05
CA THR A 410 4.82 1.37 15.81
C THR A 410 6.10 0.59 16.11
N PRO A 411 6.47 -0.42 15.30
CA PRO A 411 7.74 -1.12 15.48
C PRO A 411 8.97 -0.22 15.20
N TYR A 412 8.77 0.92 14.57
CA TYR A 412 9.85 1.88 14.27
C TYR A 412 10.18 2.82 15.43
N ALA A 413 9.46 2.75 16.56
CA ALA A 413 9.66 3.62 17.72
C ALA A 413 11.14 3.67 18.16
N GLY A 414 11.66 4.89 18.37
CA GLY A 414 13.05 5.12 18.77
C GLY A 414 14.11 4.92 17.68
N ARG A 415 13.73 4.44 16.48
CA ARG A 415 14.66 4.34 15.36
C ARG A 415 14.99 5.72 14.79
N ARG A 416 16.16 5.84 14.19
CA ARG A 416 16.57 7.01 13.39
C ARG A 416 16.48 6.61 11.92
N LEU A 417 15.50 7.15 11.25
CA LEU A 417 15.33 7.04 9.79
C LEU A 417 15.97 8.27 9.10
N THR A 418 16.07 8.21 7.78
CA THR A 418 16.57 9.32 6.96
C THR A 418 15.48 9.68 5.97
N GLY A 419 15.26 11.00 5.82
CA GLY A 419 14.25 11.57 4.94
C GLY A 419 13.00 12.04 5.69
N VAL A 420 12.59 13.29 5.42
CA VAL A 420 11.44 13.94 6.05
C VAL A 420 10.49 14.46 4.99
N VAL A 421 9.20 14.12 5.10
CA VAL A 421 8.15 14.72 4.27
C VAL A 421 7.86 16.14 4.79
N ARG A 422 8.10 17.13 3.96
CA ARG A 422 7.88 18.55 4.26
C ARG A 422 6.48 19.01 3.94
N GLY A 423 5.84 18.37 2.96
CA GLY A 423 4.47 18.68 2.59
C GLY A 423 3.93 17.74 1.52
N THR A 424 2.62 17.64 1.51
CA THR A 424 1.87 16.80 0.58
C THR A 424 0.80 17.65 -0.09
N TRP A 425 0.65 17.49 -1.38
CA TRP A 425 -0.36 18.19 -2.19
C TRP A 425 -1.25 17.18 -2.90
N LEU A 426 -2.54 17.43 -2.84
CA LEU A 426 -3.56 16.66 -3.54
C LEU A 426 -4.22 17.56 -4.58
N ARG A 427 -4.08 17.20 -5.86
CA ARG A 427 -4.56 18.02 -6.99
C ARG A 427 -4.13 19.50 -6.88
N GLY A 428 -2.84 19.72 -6.61
CA GLY A 428 -2.24 21.05 -6.49
C GLY A 428 -2.62 21.84 -5.23
N ARG A 429 -3.35 21.25 -4.28
CA ARG A 429 -3.74 21.88 -3.02
C ARG A 429 -2.98 21.21 -1.86
N PRO A 430 -2.40 21.99 -0.92
CA PRO A 430 -1.69 21.42 0.21
C PRO A 430 -2.67 20.67 1.13
N VAL A 431 -2.25 19.50 1.59
CA VAL A 431 -2.99 18.70 2.59
C VAL A 431 -2.49 19.11 3.97
N THR A 432 -3.26 19.94 4.65
CA THR A 432 -2.90 20.47 5.99
C THR A 432 -3.47 19.63 7.14
N GLY A 433 -4.34 18.69 6.84
CA GLY A 433 -5.07 17.89 7.84
C GLY A 433 -6.24 18.62 8.50
N ALA A 434 -6.49 19.91 8.18
CA ALA A 434 -7.61 20.67 8.72
C ALA A 434 -8.94 20.31 8.05
N GLU A 435 -8.93 20.18 6.72
CA GLU A 435 -10.13 19.89 5.94
C GLU A 435 -9.95 18.61 5.13
N PRO A 436 -10.90 17.67 5.15
CA PRO A 436 -10.91 16.51 4.27
C PRO A 436 -11.20 16.96 2.83
N ARG A 437 -10.28 16.64 1.90
CA ARG A 437 -10.36 17.01 0.47
C ARG A 437 -10.13 15.82 -0.45
N GLY A 438 -9.94 14.64 0.13
CA GLY A 438 -9.82 13.39 -0.60
C GLY A 438 -11.14 12.99 -1.24
N ALA A 439 -11.04 12.19 -2.27
CA ALA A 439 -12.17 11.69 -3.02
C ALA A 439 -12.16 10.16 -3.06
N LEU A 440 -13.32 9.56 -3.26
CA LEU A 440 -13.46 8.15 -3.56
C LEU A 440 -13.08 7.92 -5.02
N LEU A 441 -12.18 6.98 -5.25
CA LEU A 441 -11.73 6.57 -6.57
C LEU A 441 -12.34 5.22 -6.97
N ALA A 442 -12.46 5.02 -8.27
CA ALA A 442 -12.82 3.74 -8.86
C ALA A 442 -11.75 3.34 -9.89
N ARG A 443 -11.55 2.05 -10.10
CA ARG A 443 -10.66 1.52 -11.13
C ARG A 443 -11.02 2.12 -12.51
N GLY A 444 -10.02 2.43 -13.31
CA GLY A 444 -10.22 2.98 -14.67
C GLY A 444 -10.65 4.45 -14.71
N THR A 445 -10.76 5.14 -13.57
CA THR A 445 -10.93 6.58 -13.58
C THR A 445 -9.61 7.25 -13.96
N ALA A 446 -9.54 7.75 -15.18
CA ALA A 446 -8.50 8.68 -15.56
C ALA A 446 -8.82 10.04 -14.93
N GLY A 447 -8.39 10.24 -13.66
CA GLY A 447 -8.46 11.53 -12.98
C GLY A 447 -9.84 12.21 -12.92
N GLY A 448 -10.91 11.45 -12.73
CA GLY A 448 -12.27 11.97 -12.60
C GLY A 448 -12.94 11.45 -11.32
N VAL A 449 -13.17 12.35 -10.38
CA VAL A 449 -14.06 12.13 -9.25
C VAL A 449 -15.44 11.75 -9.81
N ARG A 450 -15.98 10.57 -9.46
CA ARG A 450 -17.43 10.36 -9.63
C ARG A 450 -18.10 11.30 -8.64
N GLY A 451 -18.72 12.35 -9.17
CA GLY A 451 -19.59 13.22 -8.39
C GLY A 451 -20.66 12.37 -7.70
N THR A 452 -20.99 12.75 -6.46
CA THR A 452 -22.21 12.29 -5.78
C THR A 452 -23.39 12.27 -6.77
N PRO A 453 -24.24 11.23 -6.79
CA PRO A 453 -25.48 11.29 -7.55
C PRO A 453 -26.26 12.52 -7.05
N ARG A 454 -26.51 13.47 -7.94
CA ARG A 454 -27.45 14.57 -7.65
C ARG A 454 -28.77 13.92 -7.34
N GLY A 455 -29.32 14.27 -6.18
CA GLY A 455 -30.64 13.82 -5.76
C GLY A 455 -31.63 13.97 -6.90
N CYS A 456 -32.50 12.98 -7.07
CA CYS A 456 -33.68 13.08 -7.86
C CYS A 456 -34.47 14.31 -7.37
N PRO A 457 -34.93 15.22 -8.23
CA PRO A 457 -35.94 16.21 -7.81
C PRO A 457 -37.21 15.45 -7.46
N ASP A 458 -37.78 15.82 -6.31
CA ASP A 458 -39.09 15.38 -5.88
C ASP A 458 -40.13 15.65 -6.97
N GLU A 459 -40.87 14.63 -7.37
CA GLU A 459 -42.25 14.66 -7.79
C GLU A 459 -43.08 13.62 -7.03
#